data_28cb14fda6c0c6b7cf31b11c3359f135
#
_entry.id   28cb14fda6c0c6b7cf31b11c3359f135
#
_cell.length_a   1.000
_cell.length_b   1.000
_cell.length_c   1.000
_cell.angle_alpha   90.00
_cell.angle_beta   90.00
_cell.angle_gamma   90.00
#
_symmetry.space_group_name_H-M   'P 1'
#
loop_
_entity.id
_entity.type
_entity.pdbx_description
1 polymer ?
#
loop_
_entity_poly.entity_id
_entity_poly.type
_entity_poly.pdbx_seq_one_letter_code
_entity_poly.pdbx_strand_id
1 'polypeptide(L)'
;VVFSRIGGESYDLPRTMKDTEGALNEKDHYLELDKNEQELLVNVCNAFDKVVIVINSSTQMELGFLDEINDNDDTLVPGMENIHDKIQACVWIGGPGYSGIFALGRILNGEVTPSGRTVDTYQRDFSKDPTYQNFADNLVNNGNTYLLSDGTKPSITEHYVDYEEGIYLGYRYYETRGKADDTWYKNNVVFPFGYGLSYTD
;
A
#
# COMPACT_ATOMS: atom_id res chain seq x y z
N VAL A 1 -0.49 -16.44 5.02
CA VAL A 1 0.72 -15.77 4.49
C VAL A 1 0.87 -14.44 5.18
N VAL A 2 2.10 -14.01 5.48
CA VAL A 2 2.38 -12.71 6.10
C VAL A 2 3.28 -11.93 5.17
N PHE A 3 2.85 -10.72 4.82
CA PHE A 3 3.66 -9.75 4.10
C PHE A 3 4.02 -8.59 5.02
N SER A 4 5.26 -8.12 4.92
CA SER A 4 5.77 -7.08 5.82
C SER A 4 6.49 -5.97 5.04
N ARG A 5 6.34 -4.74 5.52
CA ARG A 5 7.14 -3.60 5.08
C ARG A 5 7.72 -2.88 6.29
N ILE A 6 8.96 -2.47 6.13
CA ILE A 6 9.66 -1.70 7.16
C ILE A 6 9.65 -0.24 6.72
N GLY A 7 9.17 0.61 7.60
CA GLY A 7 9.20 2.06 7.45
C GLY A 7 8.94 2.69 8.80
N GLY A 8 9.63 3.78 9.09
CA GLY A 8 9.48 4.44 10.38
C GLY A 8 10.53 5.52 10.59
N GLU A 9 10.64 5.99 11.82
CA GLU A 9 11.58 7.05 12.17
C GLU A 9 13.00 6.72 11.73
N SER A 10 13.67 7.68 11.16
CA SER A 10 15.04 7.59 10.64
C SER A 10 15.22 6.62 9.46
N TYR A 11 14.14 6.08 8.91
CA TYR A 11 14.17 5.19 7.76
C TYR A 11 13.00 5.48 6.83
N ASP A 12 13.21 6.41 5.92
CA ASP A 12 12.21 6.75 4.91
C ASP A 12 11.96 5.56 3.99
N LEU A 13 10.72 5.40 3.56
CA LEU A 13 10.36 4.37 2.59
C LEU A 13 11.03 4.68 1.26
N PRO A 14 11.72 3.70 0.65
CA PRO A 14 12.19 3.87 -0.72
C PRO A 14 10.98 4.03 -1.65
N ARG A 15 11.16 4.83 -2.69
CA ARG A 15 10.09 5.08 -3.66
C ARG A 15 9.85 3.88 -4.58
N THR A 16 10.92 3.19 -4.92
CA THR A 16 10.91 2.08 -5.85
C THR A 16 11.61 0.87 -5.25
N MET A 17 11.44 -0.28 -5.88
CA MET A 17 12.10 -1.54 -5.50
C MET A 17 13.52 -1.68 -6.06
N LYS A 18 14.15 -0.61 -6.51
CA LYS A 18 15.46 -0.64 -7.18
C LYS A 18 16.53 -1.47 -6.46
N ASP A 19 16.57 -1.35 -5.14
CA ASP A 19 17.56 -2.05 -4.31
C ASP A 19 16.94 -3.23 -3.53
N THR A 20 15.73 -3.64 -3.92
CA THR A 20 15.02 -4.76 -3.28
C THR A 20 15.34 -6.05 -4.03
N GLU A 21 15.88 -7.04 -3.32
CA GLU A 21 16.12 -8.35 -3.89
C GLU A 21 14.81 -9.00 -4.32
N GLY A 22 14.74 -9.48 -5.54
CA GLY A 22 13.59 -10.17 -6.08
C GLY A 22 12.59 -9.28 -6.80
N ALA A 23 12.80 -7.97 -6.84
CA ALA A 23 11.94 -7.08 -7.62
C ALA A 23 11.90 -7.52 -9.10
N LEU A 24 10.70 -7.54 -9.68
CA LEU A 24 10.49 -7.81 -11.09
C LEU A 24 10.93 -6.65 -11.96
N ASN A 25 10.69 -5.46 -11.46
CA ASN A 25 10.98 -4.20 -12.12
C ASN A 25 11.54 -3.21 -11.08
N GLU A 26 12.69 -2.65 -11.35
CA GLU A 26 13.31 -1.66 -10.47
C GLU A 26 12.46 -0.40 -10.24
N LYS A 27 11.46 -0.17 -11.11
CA LYS A 27 10.54 0.98 -11.01
C LYS A 27 9.30 0.69 -10.20
N ASP A 28 9.05 -0.57 -9.85
CA ASP A 28 7.88 -0.94 -9.06
C ASP A 28 7.93 -0.24 -7.71
N HIS A 29 6.76 0.06 -7.19
CA HIS A 29 6.63 0.79 -5.93
C HIS A 29 7.03 -0.12 -4.76
N TYR A 30 7.77 0.40 -3.79
CA TYR A 30 8.21 -0.38 -2.62
C TYR A 30 7.06 -1.03 -1.82
N LEU A 31 5.86 -0.46 -1.89
CA LEU A 31 4.69 -0.95 -1.18
C LEU A 31 3.85 -1.98 -1.97
N GLU A 32 4.27 -2.36 -3.16
CA GLU A 32 3.72 -3.51 -3.89
C GLU A 32 4.31 -4.84 -3.39
N LEU A 33 3.73 -5.96 -3.81
CA LEU A 33 4.34 -7.28 -3.61
C LEU A 33 5.53 -7.45 -4.55
N ASP A 34 6.68 -7.81 -3.99
CA ASP A 34 7.81 -8.20 -4.81
C ASP A 34 7.61 -9.59 -5.48
N LYS A 35 8.50 -9.93 -6.40
CA LYS A 35 8.43 -11.22 -7.10
C LYS A 35 8.38 -12.42 -6.17
N ASN A 36 9.20 -12.43 -5.13
CA ASN A 36 9.26 -13.57 -4.20
C ASN A 36 7.98 -13.70 -3.39
N GLU A 37 7.39 -12.56 -3.01
CA GLU A 37 6.11 -12.50 -2.29
C GLU A 37 4.95 -12.97 -3.18
N GLN A 38 4.94 -12.57 -4.45
CA GLN A 38 3.97 -13.04 -5.43
C GLN A 38 4.10 -14.56 -5.66
N GLU A 39 5.31 -15.06 -5.91
CA GLU A 39 5.59 -16.50 -6.07
C GLU A 39 5.18 -17.29 -4.80
N LEU A 40 5.46 -16.76 -3.62
CA LEU A 40 5.03 -17.35 -2.35
C LEU A 40 3.51 -17.45 -2.29
N LEU A 41 2.79 -16.38 -2.61
CA LEU A 41 1.34 -16.34 -2.58
C LEU A 41 0.73 -17.35 -3.55
N VAL A 42 1.22 -17.41 -4.79
CA VAL A 42 0.80 -18.40 -5.79
C VAL A 42 1.03 -19.83 -5.29
N ASN A 43 2.22 -20.11 -4.75
CA ASN A 43 2.53 -21.44 -4.23
C ASN A 43 1.64 -21.85 -3.06
N VAL A 44 1.33 -20.92 -2.15
CA VAL A 44 0.42 -21.18 -1.03
C VAL A 44 -1.01 -21.41 -1.53
N CYS A 45 -1.50 -20.60 -2.46
CA CYS A 45 -2.83 -20.76 -3.05
C CYS A 45 -2.97 -22.07 -3.85
N ASN A 46 -1.90 -22.55 -4.45
CA ASN A 46 -1.87 -23.86 -5.10
C ASN A 46 -1.89 -25.03 -4.10
N ALA A 47 -1.35 -24.82 -2.90
CA ALA A 47 -1.26 -25.86 -1.87
C ALA A 47 -2.47 -25.91 -0.92
N PHE A 48 -3.22 -24.83 -0.79
CA PHE A 48 -4.31 -24.68 0.18
C PHE A 48 -5.56 -24.08 -0.46
N ASP A 49 -6.71 -24.58 -0.05
CA ASP A 49 -8.01 -24.08 -0.54
C ASP A 49 -8.50 -22.82 0.20
N LYS A 50 -7.91 -22.52 1.34
CA LYS A 50 -8.28 -21.34 2.15
C LYS A 50 -7.03 -20.65 2.65
N VAL A 51 -6.83 -19.44 2.19
CA VAL A 51 -5.67 -18.61 2.49
C VAL A 51 -6.12 -17.33 3.19
N VAL A 52 -5.46 -16.99 4.28
CA VAL A 52 -5.59 -15.69 4.94
C VAL A 52 -4.28 -14.94 4.76
N ILE A 53 -4.38 -13.70 4.31
CA ILE A 53 -3.24 -12.79 4.20
C ILE A 53 -3.20 -11.92 5.44
N VAL A 54 -2.01 -11.73 5.98
CA VAL A 54 -1.74 -10.82 7.08
C VAL A 54 -0.74 -9.76 6.62
N ILE A 55 -1.13 -8.52 6.68
CA ILE A 55 -0.27 -7.37 6.39
C ILE A 55 0.33 -6.84 7.69
N ASN A 56 1.63 -7.03 7.85
CA ASN A 56 2.40 -6.55 8.99
C ASN A 56 3.25 -5.33 8.54
N SER A 57 2.60 -4.22 8.41
CA SER A 57 3.21 -2.96 7.99
C SER A 57 2.59 -1.80 8.75
N SER A 58 3.40 -0.85 9.19
CA SER A 58 2.92 0.41 9.78
C SER A 58 2.36 1.37 8.74
N THR A 59 2.69 1.13 7.46
CA THR A 59 2.19 1.89 6.30
C THR A 59 1.21 1.07 5.49
N GLN A 60 0.47 1.72 4.61
CA GLN A 60 -0.29 1.01 3.58
C GLN A 60 0.63 0.15 2.71
N MET A 61 0.08 -0.93 2.17
CA MET A 61 0.61 -1.64 1.01
C MET A 61 -0.42 -1.59 -0.12
N GLU A 62 0.02 -1.66 -1.35
CA GLU A 62 -0.88 -1.82 -2.47
C GLU A 62 -1.56 -3.19 -2.40
N LEU A 63 -2.90 -3.17 -2.37
CA LEU A 63 -3.74 -4.35 -2.26
C LEU A 63 -4.55 -4.62 -3.52
N GLY A 64 -4.15 -4.03 -4.64
CA GLY A 64 -4.80 -4.22 -5.93
C GLY A 64 -4.85 -5.68 -6.37
N PHE A 65 -3.88 -6.48 -5.96
CA PHE A 65 -3.83 -7.92 -6.25
C PHE A 65 -4.95 -8.74 -5.57
N LEU A 66 -5.71 -8.15 -4.64
CA LEU A 66 -6.89 -8.80 -4.04
C LEU A 66 -8.16 -8.65 -4.90
N ASP A 67 -8.08 -7.86 -5.95
CA ASP A 67 -9.22 -7.55 -6.81
C ASP A 67 -8.98 -8.10 -8.22
N GLU A 68 -9.96 -8.81 -8.77
CA GLU A 68 -9.91 -9.41 -10.11
C GLU A 68 -9.75 -8.40 -11.26
N ILE A 69 -9.92 -7.10 -10.98
CA ILE A 69 -9.80 -6.04 -12.00
C ILE A 69 -8.33 -5.79 -12.43
N ASN A 70 -7.37 -6.39 -11.78
CA ASN A 70 -5.94 -6.14 -11.99
C ASN A 70 -5.31 -6.90 -13.18
N ASP A 71 -6.11 -7.32 -14.16
CA ASP A 71 -5.73 -8.24 -15.24
C ASP A 71 -4.70 -7.69 -16.25
N ASN A 72 -4.24 -6.44 -16.10
CA ASN A 72 -3.34 -5.79 -17.07
C ASN A 72 -1.99 -5.35 -16.48
N ASP A 73 -1.63 -5.85 -15.32
CA ASP A 73 -0.33 -5.59 -14.72
C ASP A 73 0.68 -6.61 -15.27
N ASP A 74 1.57 -6.15 -16.14
CA ASP A 74 2.63 -6.96 -16.77
C ASP A 74 3.77 -7.31 -15.80
N THR A 75 3.72 -6.80 -14.57
CA THR A 75 4.68 -7.13 -13.51
C THR A 75 4.27 -8.35 -12.69
N LEU A 76 3.04 -8.84 -12.83
CA LEU A 76 2.57 -10.00 -12.08
C LEU A 76 3.23 -11.31 -12.54
N VAL A 77 3.61 -12.14 -11.56
CA VAL A 77 4.10 -13.48 -11.88
C VAL A 77 2.96 -14.38 -12.37
N PRO A 78 3.25 -15.37 -13.25
CA PRO A 78 2.23 -16.32 -13.68
C PRO A 78 1.57 -17.05 -12.51
N GLY A 79 0.26 -17.11 -12.52
CA GLY A 79 -0.56 -17.73 -11.48
C GLY A 79 -1.24 -16.74 -10.55
N MET A 80 -0.80 -15.48 -10.52
CA MET A 80 -1.48 -14.44 -9.72
C MET A 80 -2.93 -14.22 -10.15
N GLU A 81 -3.25 -14.45 -11.40
CA GLU A 81 -4.62 -14.40 -11.93
C GLU A 81 -5.56 -15.48 -11.35
N ASN A 82 -5.02 -16.50 -10.69
CA ASN A 82 -5.77 -17.65 -10.19
C ASN A 82 -5.88 -17.72 -8.65
N ILE A 83 -5.43 -16.68 -7.93
CA ILE A 83 -5.38 -16.71 -6.46
C ILE A 83 -6.69 -16.32 -5.76
N HIS A 84 -7.56 -15.57 -6.43
CA HIS A 84 -8.71 -14.88 -5.81
C HIS A 84 -9.67 -15.83 -5.09
N ASP A 85 -10.03 -16.94 -5.72
CA ASP A 85 -10.93 -17.95 -5.13
C ASP A 85 -10.37 -18.60 -3.85
N LYS A 86 -9.07 -18.53 -3.64
CA LYS A 86 -8.38 -19.13 -2.48
C LYS A 86 -8.25 -18.16 -1.31
N ILE A 87 -8.23 -16.86 -1.56
CA ILE A 87 -8.05 -15.84 -0.52
C ILE A 87 -9.41 -15.61 0.17
N GLN A 88 -9.48 -15.95 1.45
CA GLN A 88 -10.71 -15.83 2.24
C GLN A 88 -10.75 -14.53 3.06
N ALA A 89 -9.60 -13.99 3.41
CA ALA A 89 -9.50 -12.74 4.17
C ALA A 89 -8.12 -12.11 4.02
N CYS A 90 -8.07 -10.79 4.20
CA CYS A 90 -6.86 -10.03 4.39
C CYS A 90 -6.98 -9.24 5.70
N VAL A 91 -5.97 -9.33 6.57
CA VAL A 91 -5.96 -8.67 7.89
C VAL A 91 -4.75 -7.78 7.98
N TRP A 92 -4.99 -6.48 8.07
CA TRP A 92 -3.91 -5.53 8.38
C TRP A 92 -3.76 -5.40 9.90
N ILE A 93 -2.55 -5.67 10.40
CA ILE A 93 -2.26 -5.66 11.85
C ILE A 93 -1.37 -4.49 12.29
N GLY A 94 -0.90 -3.68 11.37
CA GLY A 94 0.01 -2.57 11.68
C GLY A 94 1.30 -3.04 12.35
N GLY A 95 1.74 -2.28 13.34
CA GLY A 95 2.87 -2.62 14.20
C GLY A 95 2.38 -3.13 15.57
N PRO A 96 2.05 -4.42 15.74
CA PRO A 96 1.35 -4.93 16.92
C PRO A 96 2.21 -4.96 18.20
N GLY A 97 3.53 -4.79 18.08
CA GLY A 97 4.44 -4.88 19.21
C GLY A 97 4.48 -6.28 19.83
N TYR A 98 5.04 -6.39 21.04
CA TYR A 98 5.24 -7.68 21.70
C TYR A 98 3.95 -8.40 22.12
N SER A 99 2.95 -7.67 22.54
CA SER A 99 1.72 -8.25 23.10
C SER A 99 0.52 -8.16 22.18
N GLY A 100 0.47 -7.20 21.27
CA GLY A 100 -0.65 -7.05 20.34
C GLY A 100 -0.84 -8.23 19.39
N ILE A 101 0.23 -8.95 19.06
CA ILE A 101 0.18 -10.11 18.17
C ILE A 101 -0.72 -11.24 18.71
N PHE A 102 -0.92 -11.35 20.03
CA PHE A 102 -1.81 -12.34 20.61
C PHE A 102 -3.29 -12.13 20.19
N ALA A 103 -3.67 -10.90 19.87
CA ALA A 103 -5.01 -10.60 19.37
C ALA A 103 -5.27 -11.23 17.99
N LEU A 104 -4.24 -11.32 17.13
CA LEU A 104 -4.37 -11.93 15.81
C LEU A 104 -4.85 -13.37 15.89
N GLY A 105 -4.24 -14.20 16.75
CA GLY A 105 -4.66 -15.60 16.93
C GLY A 105 -6.12 -15.70 17.36
N ARG A 106 -6.56 -14.82 18.27
CA ARG A 106 -7.94 -14.80 18.77
C ARG A 106 -8.96 -14.29 17.73
N ILE A 107 -8.53 -13.42 16.82
CA ILE A 107 -9.35 -13.01 15.68
C ILE A 107 -9.46 -14.15 14.67
N LEU A 108 -8.34 -14.77 14.31
CA LEU A 108 -8.34 -15.85 13.32
C LEU A 108 -9.12 -17.09 13.76
N ASN A 109 -9.19 -17.39 15.07
CA ASN A 109 -9.98 -18.49 15.59
C ASN A 109 -11.43 -18.14 15.96
N GLY A 110 -11.82 -16.88 15.77
CA GLY A 110 -13.20 -16.41 15.99
C GLY A 110 -13.55 -16.06 17.44
N GLU A 111 -12.60 -16.07 18.38
CA GLU A 111 -12.86 -15.64 19.77
C GLU A 111 -13.14 -14.15 19.89
N VAL A 112 -12.53 -13.35 19.01
CA VAL A 112 -12.66 -11.89 19.00
C VAL A 112 -13.09 -11.44 17.62
N THR A 113 -14.14 -10.65 17.58
CA THR A 113 -14.64 -10.02 16.36
C THR A 113 -13.80 -8.80 16.03
N PRO A 114 -13.22 -8.71 14.81
CA PRO A 114 -12.52 -7.50 14.39
C PRO A 114 -13.49 -6.33 14.23
N SER A 115 -13.06 -5.14 14.63
CA SER A 115 -13.86 -3.91 14.54
C SER A 115 -13.08 -2.75 13.91
N GLY A 116 -11.83 -2.98 13.53
CA GLY A 116 -10.99 -1.99 12.88
C GLY A 116 -11.55 -1.55 11.53
N ARG A 117 -11.28 -0.29 11.19
CA ARG A 117 -11.63 0.30 9.90
C ARG A 117 -10.40 0.93 9.30
N THR A 118 -10.31 0.94 7.96
CA THR A 118 -9.23 1.64 7.27
C THR A 118 -9.29 3.14 7.59
N VAL A 119 -8.14 3.71 7.85
CA VAL A 119 -7.98 5.16 8.10
C VAL A 119 -7.48 5.90 6.86
N ASP A 120 -7.29 5.16 5.79
CA ASP A 120 -6.86 5.64 4.48
C ASP A 120 -7.74 5.06 3.38
N THR A 121 -7.73 5.68 2.21
CA THR A 121 -8.23 5.09 0.98
C THR A 121 -7.14 4.19 0.39
N TYR A 122 -7.44 2.93 0.15
CA TYR A 122 -6.53 2.01 -0.54
C TYR A 122 -6.78 2.10 -2.04
N GLN A 123 -5.95 2.86 -2.71
CA GLN A 123 -5.96 2.96 -4.16
C GLN A 123 -5.22 1.79 -4.80
N ARG A 124 -5.50 1.56 -6.07
CA ARG A 124 -4.95 0.45 -6.84
C ARG A 124 -3.49 0.64 -7.22
N ASP A 125 -3.09 1.87 -7.47
CA ASP A 125 -1.78 2.28 -7.93
C ASP A 125 -1.38 3.55 -7.18
N PHE A 126 -0.43 3.43 -6.25
CA PHE A 126 0.03 4.53 -5.41
C PHE A 126 0.75 5.61 -6.20
N SER A 127 1.34 5.26 -7.36
CA SER A 127 1.99 6.24 -8.22
C SER A 127 1.03 7.30 -8.80
N LYS A 128 -0.26 7.00 -8.79
CA LYS A 128 -1.33 7.90 -9.24
C LYS A 128 -1.93 8.77 -8.12
N ASP A 129 -1.46 8.59 -6.88
CA ASP A 129 -1.89 9.46 -5.78
C ASP A 129 -1.38 10.88 -5.98
N PRO A 130 -2.20 11.92 -5.71
CA PRO A 130 -1.76 13.30 -5.84
C PRO A 130 -0.51 13.64 -5.05
N THR A 131 -0.28 12.98 -3.92
CA THR A 131 0.88 13.24 -3.05
C THR A 131 2.14 12.52 -3.49
N TYR A 132 2.04 11.57 -4.42
CA TYR A 132 3.17 10.71 -4.80
C TYR A 132 4.38 11.49 -5.32
N GLN A 133 4.16 12.61 -6.01
CA GLN A 133 5.24 13.44 -6.53
C GLN A 133 6.00 14.19 -5.43
N ASN A 134 5.37 14.41 -4.29
CA ASN A 134 5.92 15.13 -3.14
C ASN A 134 6.45 14.19 -2.04
N PHE A 135 6.66 12.91 -2.36
CA PHE A 135 7.03 11.89 -1.41
C PHE A 135 8.49 11.46 -1.55
N ALA A 136 9.17 11.22 -0.42
CA ALA A 136 10.52 10.64 -0.30
C ALA A 136 11.58 11.36 -1.16
N ASP A 137 12.40 10.59 -1.88
CA ASP A 137 13.53 11.07 -2.68
C ASP A 137 13.16 12.07 -3.76
N ASN A 138 11.90 12.17 -4.12
CA ASN A 138 11.45 13.19 -5.07
C ASN A 138 11.70 14.59 -4.60
N LEU A 139 11.70 14.83 -3.30
CA LEU A 139 12.05 16.12 -2.72
C LEU A 139 13.46 16.57 -3.17
N VAL A 140 14.37 15.61 -3.32
CA VAL A 140 15.74 15.87 -3.79
C VAL A 140 15.81 15.92 -5.33
N ASN A 141 15.14 15.00 -5.99
CA ASN A 141 15.25 14.80 -7.45
C ASN A 141 14.39 15.78 -8.27
N ASN A 142 13.30 16.27 -7.70
CA ASN A 142 12.41 17.23 -8.37
C ASN A 142 12.79 18.71 -8.17
N GLY A 143 13.98 18.98 -7.63
CA GLY A 143 14.46 20.35 -7.49
C GLY A 143 13.76 21.16 -6.38
N ASN A 144 13.08 20.52 -5.46
CA ASN A 144 12.50 21.14 -4.27
C ASN A 144 13.57 21.64 -3.28
N THR A 145 14.73 21.96 -3.78
CA THR A 145 15.81 22.64 -3.05
C THR A 145 15.73 24.12 -3.37
N TYR A 146 15.45 24.94 -2.40
CA TYR A 146 15.46 26.38 -2.62
C TYR A 146 16.89 26.89 -2.78
N LEU A 147 17.02 28.02 -3.48
CA LEU A 147 18.27 28.75 -3.58
C LEU A 147 18.25 29.90 -2.56
N LEU A 148 19.40 30.19 -2.00
CA LEU A 148 19.58 31.41 -1.22
C LEU A 148 19.41 32.65 -2.11
N SER A 149 19.19 33.81 -1.51
CA SER A 149 18.96 35.08 -2.24
C SER A 149 20.10 35.49 -3.18
N ASP A 150 21.29 34.95 -2.98
CA ASP A 150 22.46 35.11 -3.84
C ASP A 150 22.54 34.07 -4.99
N GLY A 151 21.56 33.19 -5.10
CA GLY A 151 21.52 32.13 -6.11
C GLY A 151 22.34 30.90 -5.77
N THR A 152 22.97 30.83 -4.59
CA THR A 152 23.72 29.64 -4.13
C THR A 152 22.86 28.65 -3.45
N LYS A 153 23.30 27.36 -3.46
CA LYS A 153 22.65 26.33 -2.63
C LYS A 153 23.08 26.47 -1.18
N PRO A 154 22.19 26.29 -0.21
CA PRO A 154 22.56 26.27 1.19
C PRO A 154 23.56 25.14 1.48
N SER A 155 24.43 25.35 2.45
CA SER A 155 25.39 24.32 2.89
C SER A 155 24.71 23.13 3.58
N ILE A 156 23.48 23.31 4.02
CA ILE A 156 22.60 22.25 4.56
C ILE A 156 21.51 22.03 3.52
N THR A 157 21.28 20.79 3.15
CA THR A 157 20.16 20.42 2.28
C THR A 157 18.88 20.58 3.09
N GLU A 158 18.14 21.63 2.81
CA GLU A 158 16.81 21.83 3.36
C GLU A 158 15.79 21.38 2.33
N HIS A 159 14.77 20.67 2.80
CA HIS A 159 13.67 20.19 1.99
C HIS A 159 12.42 20.98 2.32
N TYR A 160 11.63 21.26 1.31
CA TYR A 160 10.30 21.82 1.47
C TYR A 160 9.31 21.05 0.61
N VAL A 161 8.06 21.09 0.98
CA VAL A 161 6.97 20.48 0.23
C VAL A 161 5.98 21.55 -0.17
N ASP A 162 5.70 21.63 -1.46
CA ASP A 162 4.57 22.42 -1.96
C ASP A 162 3.31 21.53 -1.94
N TYR A 163 2.32 21.92 -1.15
CA TYR A 163 1.04 21.21 -1.08
C TYR A 163 0.17 21.55 -2.29
N GLU A 164 0.59 21.12 -3.48
CA GLU A 164 -0.11 21.39 -4.75
C GLU A 164 -1.54 20.82 -4.74
N GLU A 165 -1.76 19.72 -4.04
CA GLU A 165 -3.03 19.04 -3.87
C GLU A 165 -4.01 19.82 -2.98
N GLY A 166 -3.54 20.79 -2.20
CA GLY A 166 -4.34 21.60 -1.29
C GLY A 166 -5.06 20.75 -0.24
N ILE A 167 -6.40 20.87 -0.17
CA ILE A 167 -7.22 20.07 0.76
C ILE A 167 -7.55 18.66 0.24
N TYR A 168 -7.23 18.35 -1.01
CA TYR A 168 -7.59 17.09 -1.65
C TYR A 168 -6.55 16.01 -1.42
N LEU A 169 -6.43 15.59 -0.16
CA LEU A 169 -5.58 14.50 0.31
C LEU A 169 -6.41 13.27 0.67
N GLY A 170 -5.91 12.08 0.35
CA GLY A 170 -6.51 10.80 0.70
C GLY A 170 -7.99 10.74 0.29
N TYR A 171 -8.87 10.34 1.21
CA TYR A 171 -10.29 10.18 0.93
C TYR A 171 -10.96 11.44 0.35
N ARG A 172 -10.51 12.63 0.72
CA ARG A 172 -11.09 13.88 0.18
C ARG A 172 -10.88 14.01 -1.33
N TYR A 173 -9.74 13.53 -1.83
CA TYR A 173 -9.50 13.46 -3.26
C TYR A 173 -10.36 12.38 -3.92
N TYR A 174 -10.25 11.15 -3.43
CA TYR A 174 -10.91 9.99 -4.04
C TYR A 174 -12.42 10.10 -4.02
N GLU A 175 -13.03 10.47 -2.90
CA GLU A 175 -14.47 10.63 -2.77
C GLU A 175 -15.01 11.82 -3.60
N THR A 176 -14.26 12.92 -3.67
CA THR A 176 -14.66 14.08 -4.47
C THR A 176 -14.65 13.75 -5.96
N ARG A 177 -13.58 13.11 -6.42
CA ARG A 177 -13.45 12.71 -7.81
C ARG A 177 -14.43 11.59 -8.18
N GLY A 178 -14.58 10.61 -7.29
CA GLY A 178 -15.51 9.50 -7.48
C GLY A 178 -16.97 9.94 -7.55
N LYS A 179 -17.35 10.98 -6.82
CA LYS A 179 -18.68 11.57 -6.93
C LYS A 179 -18.96 12.16 -8.31
N ALA A 180 -17.92 12.62 -8.99
CA ALA A 180 -18.03 13.14 -10.35
C ALA A 180 -17.93 12.02 -11.41
N ASP A 181 -17.21 10.93 -11.10
CA ASP A 181 -16.98 9.81 -12.02
C ASP A 181 -16.91 8.48 -11.24
N ASP A 182 -18.05 7.80 -11.11
CA ASP A 182 -18.18 6.52 -10.42
C ASP A 182 -17.36 5.40 -11.09
N THR A 183 -17.21 5.44 -12.40
CA THR A 183 -16.40 4.47 -13.14
C THR A 183 -14.92 4.63 -12.81
N TRP A 184 -14.46 5.87 -12.78
CA TRP A 184 -13.10 6.16 -12.35
C TRP A 184 -12.85 5.67 -10.91
N TYR A 185 -13.79 5.92 -10.00
CA TYR A 185 -13.66 5.50 -8.60
C TYR A 185 -13.49 3.99 -8.47
N LYS A 186 -14.35 3.20 -9.10
CA LYS A 186 -14.29 1.73 -9.10
C LYS A 186 -12.99 1.19 -9.69
N ASN A 187 -12.44 1.87 -10.67
CA ASN A 187 -11.18 1.45 -11.30
C ASN A 187 -9.93 1.85 -10.51
N ASN A 188 -10.04 2.78 -9.57
CA ASN A 188 -8.87 3.31 -8.86
C ASN A 188 -8.87 3.02 -7.35
N VAL A 189 -10.02 2.73 -6.74
CA VAL A 189 -10.13 2.46 -5.30
C VAL A 189 -10.45 0.99 -5.07
N VAL A 190 -9.58 0.33 -4.32
CA VAL A 190 -9.75 -1.06 -3.89
C VAL A 190 -10.59 -1.11 -2.61
N PHE A 191 -10.19 -0.33 -1.61
CA PHE A 191 -10.93 -0.20 -0.35
C PHE A 191 -11.09 1.28 0.02
N PRO A 192 -12.32 1.75 0.25
CA PRO A 192 -12.55 3.13 0.65
C PRO A 192 -12.06 3.40 2.08
N PHE A 193 -11.90 4.69 2.39
CA PHE A 193 -11.74 5.14 3.78
C PHE A 193 -12.89 4.63 4.65
N GLY A 194 -12.56 4.13 5.83
CA GLY A 194 -13.54 3.59 6.77
C GLY A 194 -14.03 2.17 6.45
N TYR A 195 -13.44 1.51 5.46
CA TYR A 195 -13.76 0.11 5.15
C TYR A 195 -13.30 -0.83 6.25
N GLY A 196 -14.04 -1.89 6.45
CA GLY A 196 -13.65 -3.00 7.32
C GLY A 196 -14.79 -3.99 7.48
N LEU A 197 -14.42 -5.24 7.66
CA LEU A 197 -15.34 -6.34 7.88
C LEU A 197 -15.38 -6.73 9.35
N SER A 198 -16.46 -7.42 9.72
CA SER A 198 -16.71 -7.92 11.06
C SER A 198 -17.29 -9.35 10.96
N TYR A 199 -17.23 -10.13 12.03
CA TYR A 199 -17.92 -11.43 12.11
C TYR A 199 -19.40 -11.30 12.50
N THR A 200 -19.82 -10.08 12.84
CA THR A 200 -21.21 -9.74 13.15
C THR A 200 -21.72 -8.67 12.21
N ASP A 201 -23.02 -8.69 11.93
CA ASP A 201 -23.73 -7.67 11.16
C ASP A 201 -23.77 -6.32 11.90
#